data_1763aa43733c04189c6a046443f93298
#
_entry.id   1763aa43733c04189c6a046443f93298
#
_cell.length_a   1.000
_cell.length_b   1.000
_cell.length_c   1.000
_cell.angle_alpha   90.00
_cell.angle_beta   90.00
_cell.angle_gamma   90.00
#
_symmetry.space_group_name_H-M   'P 1'
#
loop_
_entity.id
_entity.type
_entity.pdbx_description
1 polymer ?
#
loop_
_entity_poly.entity_id
_entity_poly.type
_entity_poly.pdbx_seq_one_letter_code
_entity_poly.pdbx_strand_id
1 'polypeptide(L)'
;FAKKLNLPENHSYTRAALLGALAVKEAIFQANLKLDGDTGFISGTSVGGMDATETYFKDFSEGKTDNNRFIRAQHPGFTTEKIAEYFEVNGFVSTISTACSSGANAIMLGARMIKTGKLKRVIVGGTDCLTKFTLNGFNSLMILSNEQCKPFDENRKGLNLGEGAAYLVLE
;
A
#
# COMPACT_ATOMS: atom_id res chain seq x y z
N PHE A 1 -1.03 -1.42 -15.05
CA PHE A 1 -0.04 -0.91 -14.09
C PHE A 1 1.33 -1.56 -14.34
N ALA A 2 1.46 -2.89 -14.40
CA ALA A 2 2.73 -3.59 -14.60
C ALA A 2 3.53 -3.09 -15.82
N LYS A 3 2.86 -2.84 -16.95
CA LYS A 3 3.51 -2.27 -18.15
C LYS A 3 4.12 -0.89 -17.91
N LYS A 4 3.50 -0.03 -17.09
CA LYS A 4 4.05 1.29 -16.74
C LYS A 4 5.29 1.21 -15.85
N LEU A 5 5.49 0.06 -15.20
CA LEU A 5 6.64 -0.26 -14.36
C LEU A 5 7.66 -1.17 -15.06
N ASN A 6 7.44 -1.50 -16.33
CA ASN A 6 8.29 -2.40 -17.10
C ASN A 6 8.53 -3.77 -16.42
N LEU A 7 7.52 -4.26 -15.70
CA LEU A 7 7.60 -5.56 -15.03
C LEU A 7 7.33 -6.72 -16.02
N PRO A 8 7.99 -7.88 -15.85
CA PRO A 8 7.73 -9.06 -16.65
C PRO A 8 6.32 -9.61 -16.40
N GLU A 9 5.75 -10.37 -17.34
CA GLU A 9 4.40 -10.93 -17.22
C GLU A 9 4.20 -11.82 -15.99
N ASN A 10 5.24 -12.54 -15.59
CA ASN A 10 5.22 -13.44 -14.43
C ASN A 10 5.62 -12.77 -13.11
N HIS A 11 5.45 -11.46 -13.00
CA HIS A 11 5.78 -10.73 -11.76
C HIS A 11 4.96 -11.20 -10.56
N SER A 12 5.48 -10.97 -9.35
CA SER A 12 4.82 -11.32 -8.07
C SER A 12 4.15 -10.12 -7.37
N TYR A 13 4.03 -8.98 -8.04
CA TYR A 13 3.42 -7.79 -7.45
C TYR A 13 1.91 -7.95 -7.34
N THR A 14 1.36 -7.65 -6.17
CA THR A 14 -0.08 -7.51 -5.94
C THR A 14 -0.60 -6.20 -6.54
N ARG A 15 -1.91 -6.05 -6.66
CA ARG A 15 -2.50 -4.80 -7.13
C ARG A 15 -2.13 -3.62 -6.22
N ALA A 16 -2.15 -3.81 -4.89
CA ALA A 16 -1.72 -2.78 -3.94
C ALA A 16 -0.25 -2.37 -4.17
N ALA A 17 0.66 -3.34 -4.40
CA ALA A 17 2.06 -3.06 -4.68
C ALA A 17 2.26 -2.31 -6.00
N LEU A 18 1.48 -2.64 -7.04
CA LEU A 18 1.54 -1.93 -8.33
C LEU A 18 1.07 -0.48 -8.23
N LEU A 19 -0.04 -0.24 -7.53
CA LEU A 19 -0.53 1.11 -7.26
C LEU A 19 0.48 1.93 -6.47
N GLY A 20 1.01 1.33 -5.39
CA GLY A 20 2.02 1.97 -4.55
C GLY A 20 3.30 2.31 -5.31
N ALA A 21 3.82 1.39 -6.11
CA ALA A 21 5.02 1.63 -6.90
C ALA A 21 4.84 2.77 -7.93
N LEU A 22 3.66 2.89 -8.53
CA LEU A 22 3.38 4.02 -9.44
C LEU A 22 3.36 5.35 -8.70
N ALA A 23 2.69 5.42 -7.54
CA ALA A 23 2.64 6.64 -6.74
C ALA A 23 4.02 7.03 -6.17
N VAL A 24 4.83 6.06 -5.75
CA VAL A 24 6.22 6.29 -5.33
C VAL A 24 7.06 6.82 -6.50
N LYS A 25 6.91 6.25 -7.71
CA LYS A 25 7.59 6.73 -8.91
C LYS A 25 7.28 8.20 -9.20
N GLU A 26 6.02 8.59 -9.07
CA GLU A 26 5.58 9.98 -9.23
C GLU A 26 6.16 10.88 -8.14
N ALA A 27 6.14 10.45 -6.87
CA ALA A 27 6.70 11.22 -5.77
C ALA A 27 8.21 11.46 -5.93
N ILE A 28 8.97 10.43 -6.29
CA ILE A 28 10.42 10.52 -6.57
C ILE A 28 10.68 11.52 -7.71
N PHE A 29 9.90 11.42 -8.79
CA PHE A 29 10.04 12.30 -9.95
C PHE A 29 9.72 13.77 -9.60
N GLN A 30 8.61 14.02 -8.90
CA GLN A 30 8.20 15.38 -8.52
C GLN A 30 9.18 16.03 -7.53
N ALA A 31 9.74 15.25 -6.61
CA ALA A 31 10.74 15.72 -5.65
C ALA A 31 12.14 15.84 -6.24
N ASN A 32 12.36 15.43 -7.50
CA ASN A 32 13.69 15.30 -8.10
C ASN A 32 14.66 14.52 -7.19
N LEU A 33 14.14 13.50 -6.51
CA LEU A 33 14.86 12.74 -5.50
C LEU A 33 15.85 11.78 -6.15
N LYS A 34 17.11 11.86 -5.73
CA LYS A 34 18.11 10.82 -5.98
C LYS A 34 18.12 9.89 -4.78
N LEU A 35 17.78 8.63 -5.02
CA LEU A 35 17.81 7.60 -3.98
C LEU A 35 19.27 7.31 -3.58
N ASP A 36 19.51 7.23 -2.29
CA ASP A 36 20.79 6.90 -1.67
C ASP A 36 20.56 6.06 -0.41
N GLY A 37 21.64 5.61 0.23
CA GLY A 37 21.58 4.80 1.44
C GLY A 37 20.96 5.49 2.66
N ASP A 38 20.83 6.84 2.64
CA ASP A 38 20.23 7.64 3.69
C ASP A 38 18.70 7.88 3.48
N THR A 39 18.16 7.39 2.36
CA THR A 39 16.73 7.52 2.05
C THR A 39 15.96 6.37 2.66
N GLY A 40 14.99 6.66 3.53
CA GLY A 40 14.07 5.67 4.10
C GLY A 40 12.80 5.49 3.28
N PHE A 41 12.09 4.38 3.52
CA PHE A 41 10.78 4.10 2.95
C PHE A 41 9.83 3.57 4.03
N ILE A 42 8.70 4.25 4.24
CA ILE A 42 7.68 3.85 5.21
C ILE A 42 6.32 3.83 4.52
N SER A 43 5.73 2.65 4.40
CA SER A 43 4.46 2.46 3.71
C SER A 43 3.37 2.00 4.66
N GLY A 44 2.22 2.65 4.58
CA GLY A 44 0.99 2.25 5.28
C GLY A 44 0.11 1.39 4.40
N THR A 45 -0.51 0.36 4.99
CA THR A 45 -1.54 -0.45 4.32
C THR A 45 -2.49 -1.04 5.34
N SER A 46 -3.77 -1.15 4.99
CA SER A 46 -4.79 -1.77 5.86
C SER A 46 -4.80 -3.28 5.74
N VAL A 47 -4.71 -3.80 4.51
CA VAL A 47 -4.93 -5.22 4.20
C VAL A 47 -3.80 -5.88 3.40
N GLY A 48 -2.73 -5.13 3.09
CA GLY A 48 -1.60 -5.67 2.33
C GLY A 48 -1.99 -6.17 0.94
N GLY A 49 -1.53 -7.35 0.59
CA GLY A 49 -1.80 -8.01 -0.69
C GLY A 49 -2.96 -9.00 -0.65
N MET A 50 -3.99 -8.75 0.14
CA MET A 50 -5.14 -9.64 0.29
C MET A 50 -5.88 -9.91 -1.03
N ASP A 51 -5.88 -8.98 -1.97
CA ASP A 51 -6.41 -9.15 -3.33
C ASP A 51 -5.85 -10.40 -4.03
N ALA A 52 -4.55 -10.60 -3.91
CA ALA A 52 -3.90 -11.78 -4.47
C ALA A 52 -4.25 -13.05 -3.69
N THR A 53 -4.28 -12.97 -2.35
CA THR A 53 -4.67 -14.09 -1.50
C THR A 53 -6.09 -14.56 -1.82
N GLU A 54 -7.06 -13.65 -1.92
CA GLU A 54 -8.46 -13.98 -2.26
C GLU A 54 -8.58 -14.71 -3.60
N THR A 55 -7.76 -14.33 -4.58
CA THR A 55 -7.78 -14.93 -5.91
C THR A 55 -7.28 -16.37 -5.90
N TYR A 56 -6.24 -16.66 -5.11
CA TYR A 56 -5.54 -17.95 -5.14
C TYR A 56 -5.81 -18.85 -3.93
N PHE A 57 -6.59 -18.39 -2.95
CA PHE A 57 -6.85 -19.13 -1.72
C PHE A 57 -7.54 -20.48 -1.97
N LYS A 58 -8.45 -20.56 -2.95
CA LYS A 58 -9.12 -21.80 -3.31
C LYS A 58 -8.13 -22.85 -3.82
N ASP A 59 -7.24 -22.46 -4.73
CA ASP A 59 -6.22 -23.35 -5.27
C ASP A 59 -5.29 -23.84 -4.16
N PHE A 60 -4.89 -22.95 -3.26
CA PHE A 60 -4.11 -23.29 -2.08
C PHE A 60 -4.82 -24.32 -1.18
N SER A 61 -6.11 -24.13 -0.90
CA SER A 61 -6.90 -25.04 -0.07
C SER A 61 -7.11 -26.42 -0.71
N GLU A 62 -7.03 -26.49 -2.05
CA GLU A 62 -7.06 -27.72 -2.83
C GLU A 62 -5.67 -28.38 -2.97
N GLY A 63 -4.64 -27.86 -2.29
CA GLY A 63 -3.28 -28.39 -2.31
C GLY A 63 -2.45 -28.04 -3.55
N LYS A 64 -2.92 -27.11 -4.40
CA LYS A 64 -2.16 -26.61 -5.53
C LYS A 64 -1.10 -25.62 -5.06
N THR A 65 0.14 -25.77 -5.52
CA THR A 65 1.29 -25.00 -5.00
C THR A 65 1.81 -23.90 -5.92
N ASP A 66 1.38 -23.88 -7.18
CA ASP A 66 1.93 -23.02 -8.23
C ASP A 66 1.87 -21.51 -7.90
N ASN A 67 0.89 -21.12 -7.11
CA ASN A 67 0.62 -19.74 -6.75
C ASN A 67 0.80 -19.42 -5.25
N ASN A 68 1.51 -20.26 -4.50
CA ASN A 68 1.77 -20.04 -3.06
C ASN A 68 2.44 -18.69 -2.75
N ARG A 69 3.19 -18.12 -3.71
CA ARG A 69 3.76 -16.77 -3.61
C ARG A 69 2.70 -15.70 -3.35
N PHE A 70 1.49 -15.86 -3.86
CA PHE A 70 0.40 -14.90 -3.67
C PHE A 70 -0.29 -15.05 -2.32
N ILE A 71 -0.25 -16.24 -1.71
CA ILE A 71 -0.72 -16.44 -0.34
C ILE A 71 0.19 -15.72 0.66
N ARG A 72 1.52 -15.76 0.43
CA ARG A 72 2.49 -15.00 1.24
C ARG A 72 2.30 -13.49 1.14
N ALA A 73 1.73 -13.02 0.04
CA ALA A 73 1.45 -11.61 -0.19
C ALA A 73 0.40 -11.00 0.76
N GLN A 74 -0.33 -11.82 1.52
CA GLN A 74 -1.26 -11.35 2.55
C GLN A 74 -0.56 -10.56 3.66
N HIS A 75 0.69 -10.87 3.96
CA HIS A 75 1.44 -10.13 4.97
C HIS A 75 1.60 -8.66 4.57
N PRO A 76 1.22 -7.68 5.41
CA PRO A 76 1.28 -6.25 5.06
C PRO A 76 2.67 -5.81 4.58
N GLY A 77 3.73 -6.34 5.17
CA GLY A 77 5.12 -6.05 4.79
C GLY A 77 5.46 -6.40 3.36
N PHE A 78 4.82 -7.41 2.77
CA PHE A 78 5.10 -7.83 1.41
C PHE A 78 4.93 -6.69 0.38
N THR A 79 3.87 -5.90 0.52
CA THR A 79 3.62 -4.75 -0.36
C THR A 79 4.75 -3.73 -0.26
N THR A 80 5.16 -3.40 0.97
CA THR A 80 6.27 -2.47 1.22
C THR A 80 7.59 -2.99 0.68
N GLU A 81 7.92 -4.25 0.94
CA GLU A 81 9.13 -4.92 0.44
C GLU A 81 9.20 -4.89 -1.09
N LYS A 82 8.11 -5.23 -1.77
CA LYS A 82 8.05 -5.21 -3.23
C LYS A 82 8.25 -3.83 -3.84
N ILE A 83 7.74 -2.79 -3.19
CA ILE A 83 7.98 -1.41 -3.63
C ILE A 83 9.43 -1.01 -3.37
N ALA A 84 9.96 -1.32 -2.18
CA ALA A 84 11.35 -1.02 -1.83
C ALA A 84 12.35 -1.72 -2.74
N GLU A 85 12.12 -3.02 -3.06
CA GLU A 85 12.92 -3.77 -4.03
C GLU A 85 12.92 -3.10 -5.42
N TYR A 86 11.76 -2.66 -5.89
CA TYR A 86 11.63 -2.05 -7.22
C TYR A 86 12.48 -0.77 -7.36
N PHE A 87 12.56 0.03 -6.30
CA PHE A 87 13.32 1.28 -6.28
C PHE A 87 14.71 1.12 -5.66
N GLU A 88 15.13 -0.10 -5.33
CA GLU A 88 16.45 -0.40 -4.73
C GLU A 88 16.69 0.43 -3.45
N VAL A 89 15.64 0.63 -2.64
CA VAL A 89 15.77 1.34 -1.36
C VAL A 89 16.50 0.44 -0.37
N ASN A 90 17.74 0.80 -0.05
CA ASN A 90 18.62 0.02 0.84
C ASN A 90 18.71 0.61 2.26
N GLY A 91 18.03 1.73 2.52
CA GLY A 91 17.96 2.38 3.83
C GLY A 91 16.93 1.76 4.76
N PHE A 92 16.39 2.57 5.67
CA PHE A 92 15.34 2.14 6.58
C PHE A 92 14.04 1.84 5.83
N VAL A 93 13.53 0.61 5.95
CA VAL A 93 12.25 0.18 5.36
C VAL A 93 11.32 -0.28 6.47
N SER A 94 10.08 0.21 6.48
CA SER A 94 9.08 -0.19 7.49
C SER A 94 7.66 -0.17 6.96
N THR A 95 6.83 -1.04 7.51
CA THR A 95 5.39 -1.08 7.21
C THR A 95 4.59 -0.66 8.44
N ILE A 96 3.60 0.20 8.22
CA ILE A 96 2.61 0.57 9.24
C ILE A 96 1.27 -0.05 8.85
N SER A 97 0.69 -0.83 9.74
CA SER A 97 -0.64 -1.40 9.56
C SER A 97 -1.48 -1.13 10.80
N THR A 98 -2.21 -0.02 10.74
CA THR A 98 -3.10 0.49 11.81
C THR A 98 -4.48 0.84 11.23
N ALA A 99 -4.98 -0.06 10.36
CA ALA A 99 -6.23 0.11 9.63
C ALA A 99 -6.26 1.45 8.84
N CYS A 100 -7.36 2.18 8.85
CA CYS A 100 -7.57 3.41 8.06
C CYS A 100 -6.56 4.53 8.39
N SER A 101 -5.85 4.45 9.51
CA SER A 101 -4.84 5.43 9.93
C SER A 101 -3.42 5.10 9.47
N SER A 102 -3.22 3.98 8.76
CA SER A 102 -1.87 3.49 8.39
C SER A 102 -1.04 4.52 7.63
N GLY A 103 -1.62 5.16 6.61
CA GLY A 103 -0.94 6.19 5.83
C GLY A 103 -0.56 7.41 6.65
N ALA A 104 -1.47 7.92 7.50
CA ALA A 104 -1.19 9.04 8.40
C ALA A 104 -0.08 8.70 9.41
N ASN A 105 -0.12 7.49 9.98
CA ASN A 105 0.91 7.03 10.91
C ASN A 105 2.27 6.81 10.23
N ALA A 106 2.30 6.38 8.98
CA ALA A 106 3.54 6.30 8.18
C ALA A 106 4.18 7.68 7.99
N ILE A 107 3.37 8.69 7.63
CA ILE A 107 3.83 10.09 7.51
C ILE A 107 4.34 10.60 8.85
N MET A 108 3.59 10.38 9.94
CA MET A 108 3.97 10.81 11.28
C MET A 108 5.31 10.17 11.72
N LEU A 109 5.50 8.88 11.48
CA LEU A 109 6.75 8.19 11.81
C LEU A 109 7.92 8.77 11.03
N GLY A 110 7.77 8.94 9.72
CA GLY A 110 8.79 9.54 8.86
C GLY A 110 9.19 10.94 9.31
N ALA A 111 8.21 11.81 9.58
CA ALA A 111 8.46 13.16 10.08
C ALA A 111 9.22 13.16 11.42
N ARG A 112 8.90 12.23 12.32
CA ARG A 112 9.63 12.07 13.59
C ARG A 112 11.07 11.61 13.37
N MET A 113 11.30 10.69 12.40
CA MET A 113 12.66 10.21 12.11
C MET A 113 13.53 11.31 11.50
N ILE A 114 12.98 12.16 10.64
CA ILE A 114 13.65 13.38 10.13
C ILE A 114 13.96 14.31 11.31
N LYS A 115 12.94 14.67 12.10
CA LYS A 115 13.09 15.60 13.24
C LYS A 115 14.13 15.15 14.26
N THR A 116 14.30 13.85 14.45
CA THR A 116 15.29 13.28 15.39
C THR A 116 16.65 12.99 14.75
N GLY A 117 16.85 13.36 13.49
CA GLY A 117 18.10 13.14 12.76
C GLY A 117 18.42 11.69 12.44
N LYS A 118 17.44 10.78 12.54
CA LYS A 118 17.62 9.35 12.21
C LYS A 118 17.63 9.09 10.71
N LEU A 119 16.92 9.90 9.94
CA LEU A 119 16.91 9.89 8.48
C LEU A 119 17.07 11.32 7.97
N LYS A 120 17.75 11.49 6.86
CA LYS A 120 17.81 12.77 6.14
C LYS A 120 16.60 12.94 5.22
N ARG A 121 16.16 11.84 4.61
CA ARG A 121 15.05 11.79 3.66
C ARG A 121 14.25 10.53 3.86
N VAL A 122 12.95 10.60 3.62
CA VAL A 122 12.07 9.43 3.70
C VAL A 122 10.91 9.57 2.73
N ILE A 123 10.62 8.48 2.00
CA ILE A 123 9.40 8.35 1.22
C ILE A 123 8.34 7.74 2.14
N VAL A 124 7.23 8.42 2.31
CA VAL A 124 6.16 8.04 3.24
C VAL A 124 4.80 8.12 2.59
N GLY A 125 3.90 7.26 2.97
CA GLY A 125 2.55 7.26 2.45
C GLY A 125 1.84 5.94 2.66
N GLY A 126 0.95 5.59 1.75
CA GLY A 126 0.25 4.32 1.84
C GLY A 126 -0.40 3.91 0.53
N THR A 127 -0.77 2.65 0.48
CA THR A 127 -1.45 2.02 -0.65
C THR A 127 -2.38 0.92 -0.18
N ASP A 128 -3.61 0.95 -0.66
CA ASP A 128 -4.57 -0.14 -0.49
C ASP A 128 -5.33 -0.37 -1.80
N CYS A 129 -5.67 -1.61 -2.08
CA CYS A 129 -6.55 -1.99 -3.16
C CYS A 129 -7.89 -2.48 -2.63
N LEU A 130 -8.92 -2.45 -3.50
CA LEU A 130 -10.23 -2.96 -3.16
C LEU A 130 -10.21 -4.49 -3.12
N THR A 131 -10.66 -5.06 -1.99
CA THR A 131 -10.73 -6.50 -1.76
C THR A 131 -12.15 -6.94 -1.43
N LYS A 132 -12.48 -8.19 -1.70
CA LYS A 132 -13.77 -8.78 -1.29
C LYS A 132 -13.92 -8.78 0.23
N PHE A 133 -12.83 -9.04 0.94
CA PHE A 133 -12.78 -8.98 2.40
C PHE A 133 -13.23 -7.61 2.92
N THR A 134 -12.65 -6.55 2.39
CA THR A 134 -13.01 -5.18 2.79
C THR A 134 -14.46 -4.85 2.42
N LEU A 135 -14.87 -5.16 1.17
CA LEU A 135 -16.24 -4.93 0.71
C LEU A 135 -17.27 -5.65 1.58
N ASN A 136 -17.08 -6.94 1.82
CA ASN A 136 -18.02 -7.74 2.61
C ASN A 136 -18.01 -7.31 4.08
N GLY A 137 -16.85 -6.98 4.65
CA GLY A 137 -16.72 -6.49 6.01
C GLY A 137 -17.54 -5.22 6.23
N PHE A 138 -17.33 -4.20 5.42
CA PHE A 138 -18.06 -2.94 5.53
C PHE A 138 -19.55 -3.09 5.15
N ASN A 139 -19.88 -3.96 4.20
CA ASN A 139 -21.28 -4.25 3.85
C ASN A 139 -22.02 -4.91 5.01
N SER A 140 -21.37 -5.80 5.76
CA SER A 140 -21.97 -6.44 6.94
C SER A 140 -22.28 -5.46 8.06
N LEU A 141 -21.58 -4.35 8.12
CA LEU A 141 -21.84 -3.25 9.06
C LEU A 141 -22.97 -2.30 8.58
N MET A 142 -23.50 -2.49 7.36
CA MET A 142 -24.55 -1.67 6.77
C MET A 142 -24.21 -0.18 6.69
N ILE A 143 -22.94 0.16 6.46
CA ILE A 143 -22.45 1.55 6.40
C ILE A 143 -22.06 2.00 5.00
N LEU A 144 -22.25 1.15 3.99
CA LEU A 144 -22.04 1.52 2.59
C LEU A 144 -23.24 2.30 2.05
N SER A 145 -22.98 3.25 1.15
CA SER A 145 -24.00 4.06 0.50
C SER A 145 -23.89 3.97 -1.02
N ASN A 146 -25.04 4.03 -1.69
CA ASN A 146 -25.10 4.19 -3.14
C ASN A 146 -24.95 5.65 -3.59
N GLU A 147 -25.04 6.60 -2.64
CA GLU A 147 -24.78 8.02 -2.89
C GLU A 147 -23.29 8.31 -2.66
N GLN A 148 -22.79 9.37 -3.30
CA GLN A 148 -21.42 9.83 -3.07
C GLN A 148 -21.18 10.15 -1.60
N CYS A 149 -20.08 9.66 -1.06
CA CYS A 149 -19.64 9.93 0.30
C CYS A 149 -19.50 11.44 0.56
N LYS A 150 -20.07 11.89 1.69
CA LYS A 150 -20.03 13.28 2.14
C LYS A 150 -19.36 13.36 3.52
N PRO A 151 -18.05 13.38 3.59
CA PRO A 151 -17.33 13.42 4.87
C PRO A 151 -17.75 14.64 5.70
N PHE A 152 -18.04 14.40 6.98
CA PHE A 152 -18.46 15.41 7.97
C PHE A 152 -19.80 16.10 7.71
N ASP A 153 -20.51 15.75 6.62
CA ASP A 153 -21.84 16.31 6.33
C ASP A 153 -22.90 15.75 7.31
N GLU A 154 -23.82 16.63 7.76
CA GLU A 154 -24.89 16.26 8.67
C GLU A 154 -25.84 15.22 8.05
N ASN A 155 -26.07 15.31 6.74
CA ASN A 155 -26.99 14.44 5.99
C ASN A 155 -26.29 13.26 5.30
N ARG A 156 -25.07 12.91 5.72
CA ARG A 156 -24.35 11.77 5.16
C ARG A 156 -25.08 10.46 5.41
N LYS A 157 -25.10 9.59 4.39
CA LYS A 157 -25.83 8.31 4.45
C LYS A 157 -24.93 7.08 4.53
N GLY A 158 -23.64 7.28 4.50
CA GLY A 158 -22.67 6.18 4.54
C GLY A 158 -21.40 6.53 3.78
N LEU A 159 -20.62 5.52 3.42
CA LEU A 159 -19.35 5.66 2.73
C LEU A 159 -19.30 4.83 1.45
N ASN A 160 -18.34 5.18 0.59
CA ASN A 160 -17.97 4.39 -0.58
C ASN A 160 -16.57 3.84 -0.37
N LEU A 161 -16.37 2.60 -0.77
CA LEU A 161 -15.04 1.99 -0.77
C LEU A 161 -14.36 2.22 -2.13
N GLY A 162 -13.05 2.34 -2.08
CA GLY A 162 -12.21 2.53 -3.25
C GLY A 162 -10.82 1.94 -3.05
N GLU A 163 -9.94 2.22 -3.98
CA GLU A 163 -8.53 1.87 -3.92
C GLU A 163 -7.69 3.08 -4.30
N GLY A 164 -6.48 3.12 -3.81
CA GLY A 164 -5.58 4.23 -4.11
C GLY A 164 -4.21 4.08 -3.47
N ALA A 165 -3.31 4.92 -3.93
CA ALA A 165 -1.98 5.07 -3.35
C ALA A 165 -1.55 6.53 -3.42
N ALA A 166 -0.90 7.00 -2.35
CA ALA A 166 -0.31 8.32 -2.31
C ALA A 166 0.96 8.31 -1.46
N TYR A 167 2.01 8.94 -1.96
CA TYR A 167 3.29 9.03 -1.26
C TYR A 167 3.86 10.45 -1.34
N LEU A 168 4.59 10.82 -0.31
CA LEU A 168 5.30 12.07 -0.15
C LEU A 168 6.78 11.79 0.07
N VAL A 169 7.63 12.73 -0.33
CA VAL A 169 9.04 12.78 0.08
C VAL A 169 9.17 13.82 1.17
N LEU A 170 9.73 13.44 2.31
CA LEU A 170 10.04 14.35 3.43
C LEU A 170 11.54 14.47 3.57
N GLU A 171 12.02 15.72 3.83
CA GLU A 171 13.39 16.08 4.11
C GLU A 171 13.49 16.92 5.38
#